data_2fe8d6af4c3874c806029026ee24aa43
#
_entry.id   2fe8d6af4c3874c806029026ee24aa43
#
_cell.length_a   1.000
_cell.length_b   1.000
_cell.length_c   1.000
_cell.angle_alpha   90.00
_cell.angle_beta   90.00
_cell.angle_gamma   90.00
#
_symmetry.space_group_name_H-M   'P 1'
#
loop_
_entity.id
_entity.type
_entity.pdbx_description
1 polymer ?
#
loop_
_entity_poly.entity_id
_entity_poly.type
_entity_poly.pdbx_seq_one_letter_code
_entity_poly.pdbx_strand_id
1 'polypeptide(L)'
;MSENKVTYKDIFRQFEYMKIIISAIVNRFGDSIDAIASTWIVYELTGSAAWSAIIFGINRVPTIFITPLAGAWVEGRNKKAIMVSTDFIRAACVAYVATGYLLSLLQPWMLIVTTLIISTAEAFRGPANMALTPKVLKKEYFEYGLSLESTLSSVAELIGTAAAAGIIAVIGTSGAIYVDMVTFIISALIISTINTNEKGLIKQKFDKKEYFETLKDGFGYVKREKIILFFLMVCVFLNVILIPFNSLQAPLASEILGGGAELLSLLGITATVGMLLGSITYPIVQQMLKGKIILFMGCVGMAAFYIIIPIAKPLYMNRAVVYIFTGVLSLIMGYTIALMSAYMNVFAMKQIKEEYLARISGINTAIGIAAVPMASFVVSALVAYVDTGVMFVVSGILVLFIGVILLNNKMTDTETEEIRQSELAG
;
A
#
# COMPACT_ATOMS: atom_id res chain seq x y z
N MET A 1 -27.54 -33.12 3.67
CA MET A 1 -27.40 -32.24 2.51
C MET A 1 -25.92 -32.05 2.30
N SER A 2 -25.36 -32.52 1.18
CA SER A 2 -23.94 -32.32 0.86
C SER A 2 -23.70 -30.80 0.68
N GLU A 3 -22.93 -30.19 1.59
CA GLU A 3 -22.40 -28.88 1.36
C GLU A 3 -21.58 -28.93 0.05
N ASN A 4 -22.12 -28.35 -1.00
CA ASN A 4 -21.35 -28.12 -2.22
C ASN A 4 -20.19 -27.21 -1.87
N LYS A 5 -18.97 -27.77 -1.67
CA LYS A 5 -17.78 -26.99 -1.40
C LYS A 5 -17.56 -26.01 -2.56
N VAL A 6 -17.68 -24.72 -2.27
CA VAL A 6 -17.36 -23.64 -3.21
C VAL A 6 -15.90 -23.79 -3.66
N THR A 7 -15.65 -23.58 -4.92
CA THR A 7 -14.31 -23.65 -5.52
C THR A 7 -14.03 -22.41 -6.36
N TYR A 8 -12.75 -22.12 -6.62
CA TYR A 8 -12.36 -21.01 -7.52
C TYR A 8 -13.01 -21.14 -8.92
N LYS A 9 -13.30 -22.36 -9.38
CA LYS A 9 -13.97 -22.61 -10.66
C LYS A 9 -15.38 -22.02 -10.71
N ASP A 10 -16.06 -21.92 -9.57
CA ASP A 10 -17.41 -21.37 -9.47
C ASP A 10 -17.38 -19.83 -9.59
N ILE A 11 -16.27 -19.20 -9.20
CA ILE A 11 -16.08 -17.76 -9.36
C ILE A 11 -15.98 -17.38 -10.85
N PHE A 12 -15.28 -18.18 -11.67
CA PHE A 12 -15.19 -17.91 -13.10
C PHE A 12 -16.54 -17.96 -13.84
N ARG A 13 -17.56 -18.56 -13.23
CA ARG A 13 -18.94 -18.57 -13.75
C ARG A 13 -19.75 -17.31 -13.37
N GLN A 14 -19.23 -16.47 -12.46
CA GLN A 14 -19.87 -15.22 -12.06
C GLN A 14 -19.43 -14.08 -13.02
N PHE A 15 -19.99 -14.08 -14.23
CA PHE A 15 -19.54 -13.19 -15.33
C PHE A 15 -19.50 -11.70 -14.95
N GLU A 16 -20.47 -11.20 -14.20
CA GLU A 16 -20.49 -9.80 -13.81
C GLU A 16 -19.40 -9.47 -12.80
N TYR A 17 -19.10 -10.39 -11.88
CA TYR A 17 -17.99 -10.22 -10.95
C TYR A 17 -16.62 -10.37 -11.63
N MET A 18 -16.49 -11.26 -12.62
CA MET A 18 -15.26 -11.38 -13.42
C MET A 18 -14.91 -10.08 -14.14
N LYS A 19 -15.90 -9.27 -14.55
CA LYS A 19 -15.64 -7.93 -15.10
C LYS A 19 -14.99 -7.00 -14.07
N ILE A 20 -15.42 -7.08 -12.79
CA ILE A 20 -14.78 -6.32 -11.69
C ILE A 20 -13.33 -6.78 -11.53
N ILE A 21 -13.07 -8.08 -11.46
CA ILE A 21 -11.71 -8.64 -11.34
C ILE A 21 -10.83 -8.18 -12.51
N ILE A 22 -11.30 -8.31 -13.75
CA ILE A 22 -10.53 -7.89 -14.93
C ILE A 22 -10.23 -6.39 -14.90
N SER A 23 -11.23 -5.58 -14.54
CA SER A 23 -11.04 -4.13 -14.37
C SER A 23 -9.99 -3.82 -13.28
N ALA A 24 -10.04 -4.53 -12.14
CA ALA A 24 -9.06 -4.36 -11.06
C ALA A 24 -7.65 -4.74 -11.49
N ILE A 25 -7.48 -5.84 -12.24
CA ILE A 25 -6.19 -6.28 -12.79
C ILE A 25 -5.61 -5.22 -13.74
N VAL A 26 -6.45 -4.75 -14.68
CA VAL A 26 -6.04 -3.74 -15.67
C VAL A 26 -5.61 -2.45 -14.99
N ASN A 27 -6.41 -1.94 -14.04
CA ASN A 27 -6.06 -0.74 -13.28
C ASN A 27 -4.77 -0.95 -12.47
N ARG A 28 -4.66 -2.06 -11.74
CA ARG A 28 -3.47 -2.30 -10.90
C ARG A 28 -2.20 -2.38 -11.72
N PHE A 29 -2.27 -2.95 -12.92
CA PHE A 29 -1.15 -2.99 -13.86
C PHE A 29 -0.73 -1.58 -14.29
N GLY A 30 -1.69 -0.74 -14.71
CA GLY A 30 -1.43 0.65 -15.11
C GLY A 30 -0.91 1.50 -13.94
N ASP A 31 -1.60 1.47 -12.79
CA ASP A 31 -1.20 2.16 -11.57
C ASP A 31 0.26 1.84 -11.16
N SER A 32 0.71 0.59 -11.37
CA SER A 32 2.07 0.18 -11.03
C SER A 32 3.12 0.77 -11.95
N ILE A 33 2.80 0.90 -13.25
CA ILE A 33 3.65 1.57 -14.22
C ILE A 33 3.71 3.06 -13.95
N ASP A 34 2.54 3.68 -13.71
CA ASP A 34 2.44 5.11 -13.38
C ASP A 34 3.17 5.45 -12.09
N ALA A 35 3.10 4.62 -11.07
CA ALA A 35 3.80 4.84 -9.80
C ALA A 35 5.32 5.04 -10.00
N ILE A 36 5.95 4.25 -10.89
CA ILE A 36 7.36 4.39 -11.22
C ILE A 36 7.59 5.65 -12.07
N ALA A 37 6.79 5.83 -13.13
CA ALA A 37 6.94 6.93 -14.06
C ALA A 37 6.67 8.30 -13.40
N SER A 38 5.60 8.42 -12.61
CA SER A 38 5.23 9.66 -11.91
C SER A 38 6.24 10.00 -10.81
N THR A 39 6.72 9.01 -10.05
CA THR A 39 7.78 9.22 -9.04
C THR A 39 9.06 9.75 -9.70
N TRP A 40 9.41 9.21 -10.86
CA TRP A 40 10.57 9.66 -11.62
C TRP A 40 10.37 11.08 -12.18
N ILE A 41 9.22 11.39 -12.80
CA ILE A 41 8.93 12.74 -13.34
C ILE A 41 9.01 13.83 -12.26
N VAL A 42 8.46 13.56 -11.07
CA VAL A 42 8.53 14.53 -9.96
C VAL A 42 9.98 14.90 -9.66
N TYR A 43 10.84 13.90 -9.58
CA TYR A 43 12.24 14.13 -9.28
C TYR A 43 13.00 14.77 -10.46
N GLU A 44 12.74 14.31 -11.69
CA GLU A 44 13.37 14.84 -12.90
C GLU A 44 13.03 16.33 -13.16
N LEU A 45 11.76 16.72 -12.91
CA LEU A 45 11.31 18.10 -13.08
C LEU A 45 11.82 19.04 -11.98
N THR A 46 12.00 18.55 -10.76
CA THR A 46 12.28 19.40 -9.61
C THR A 46 13.72 19.32 -9.14
N GLY A 47 14.43 18.22 -9.44
CA GLY A 47 15.74 17.93 -8.88
C GLY A 47 15.73 17.85 -7.35
N SER A 48 14.56 17.66 -6.72
CA SER A 48 14.37 17.86 -5.29
C SER A 48 13.68 16.67 -4.63
N ALA A 49 14.39 16.05 -3.69
CA ALA A 49 13.84 14.99 -2.83
C ALA A 49 12.66 15.50 -1.97
N ALA A 50 12.69 16.79 -1.60
CA ALA A 50 11.59 17.41 -0.84
C ALA A 50 10.28 17.37 -1.63
N TRP A 51 10.29 17.66 -2.93
CA TRP A 51 9.11 17.59 -3.80
C TRP A 51 8.56 16.17 -3.91
N SER A 52 9.43 15.15 -4.03
CA SER A 52 9.01 13.75 -4.04
C SER A 52 8.26 13.38 -2.76
N ALA A 53 8.77 13.81 -1.59
CA ALA A 53 8.12 13.56 -0.31
C ALA A 53 6.79 14.34 -0.16
N ILE A 54 6.71 15.60 -0.64
CA ILE A 54 5.48 16.41 -0.62
C ILE A 54 4.39 15.70 -1.44
N ILE A 55 4.67 15.33 -2.69
CA ILE A 55 3.67 14.72 -3.58
C ILE A 55 3.23 13.36 -3.04
N PHE A 56 4.15 12.55 -2.50
CA PHE A 56 3.79 11.29 -1.83
C PHE A 56 2.84 11.52 -0.65
N GLY A 57 3.12 12.53 0.19
CA GLY A 57 2.25 12.90 1.31
C GLY A 57 0.88 13.40 0.86
N ILE A 58 0.84 14.31 -0.11
CA ILE A 58 -0.39 14.90 -0.65
C ILE A 58 -1.30 13.84 -1.27
N ASN A 59 -0.74 12.82 -1.91
CA ASN A 59 -1.51 11.71 -2.48
C ASN A 59 -2.42 11.01 -1.45
N ARG A 60 -2.04 10.98 -0.18
CA ARG A 60 -2.78 10.34 0.91
C ARG A 60 -3.82 11.23 1.58
N VAL A 61 -3.74 12.55 1.43
CA VAL A 61 -4.61 13.51 2.11
C VAL A 61 -6.11 13.30 1.77
N PRO A 62 -6.53 13.17 0.49
CA PRO A 62 -7.93 12.94 0.17
C PRO A 62 -8.49 11.64 0.77
N THR A 63 -7.70 10.57 0.80
CA THR A 63 -8.12 9.29 1.38
C THR A 63 -8.52 9.44 2.85
N ILE A 64 -7.80 10.25 3.63
CA ILE A 64 -8.09 10.46 5.06
C ILE A 64 -9.43 11.16 5.27
N PHE A 65 -9.66 12.25 4.54
CA PHE A 65 -10.81 13.11 4.77
C PHE A 65 -12.03 12.73 3.95
N ILE A 66 -11.83 12.24 2.72
CA ILE A 66 -12.91 12.02 1.75
C ILE A 66 -13.45 10.59 1.83
N THR A 67 -12.62 9.55 2.01
CA THR A 67 -13.10 8.15 1.98
C THR A 67 -14.21 7.86 2.99
N PRO A 68 -14.16 8.33 4.26
CA PRO A 68 -15.25 8.11 5.19
C PRO A 68 -16.56 8.78 4.76
N LEU A 69 -16.46 9.96 4.14
CA LEU A 69 -17.62 10.69 3.62
C LEU A 69 -18.13 10.09 2.31
N ALA A 70 -17.21 9.64 1.46
CA ALA A 70 -17.51 9.00 0.19
C ALA A 70 -18.29 7.70 0.38
N GLY A 71 -17.96 6.89 1.40
CA GLY A 71 -18.72 5.68 1.72
C GLY A 71 -20.21 5.94 1.88
N ALA A 72 -20.56 6.88 2.76
CA ALA A 72 -21.94 7.25 2.98
C ALA A 72 -22.61 7.90 1.76
N TRP A 73 -21.84 8.68 0.97
CA TRP A 73 -22.35 9.33 -0.24
C TRP A 73 -22.63 8.34 -1.37
N VAL A 74 -21.81 7.31 -1.50
CA VAL A 74 -21.89 6.24 -2.51
C VAL A 74 -23.12 5.34 -2.29
N GLU A 75 -23.50 5.06 -1.03
CA GLU A 75 -24.59 4.13 -0.71
C GLU A 75 -25.91 4.49 -1.41
N GLY A 76 -26.24 5.78 -1.46
CA GLY A 76 -27.47 6.27 -2.07
C GLY A 76 -27.41 6.50 -3.59
N ARG A 77 -26.34 6.06 -4.27
CA ARG A 77 -26.07 6.42 -5.67
C ARG A 77 -25.70 5.20 -6.53
N ASN A 78 -25.65 5.42 -7.84
CA ASN A 78 -25.24 4.39 -8.81
C ASN A 78 -23.72 4.14 -8.71
N LYS A 79 -23.32 3.00 -8.13
CA LYS A 79 -21.94 2.62 -7.87
C LYS A 79 -21.15 2.45 -9.16
N LYS A 80 -21.79 1.82 -10.16
CA LYS A 80 -21.21 1.64 -11.50
C LYS A 80 -20.89 3.00 -12.14
N ALA A 81 -21.83 3.95 -12.11
CA ALA A 81 -21.61 5.28 -12.68
C ALA A 81 -20.48 6.03 -11.96
N ILE A 82 -20.35 5.89 -10.63
CA ILE A 82 -19.26 6.47 -9.85
C ILE A 82 -17.92 5.88 -10.29
N MET A 83 -17.80 4.55 -10.38
CA MET A 83 -16.54 3.89 -10.80
C MET A 83 -16.14 4.32 -12.21
N VAL A 84 -17.08 4.34 -13.16
CA VAL A 84 -16.81 4.77 -14.54
C VAL A 84 -16.38 6.23 -14.59
N SER A 85 -17.07 7.14 -13.89
CA SER A 85 -16.73 8.56 -13.90
C SER A 85 -15.36 8.83 -13.24
N THR A 86 -15.04 8.14 -12.15
CA THR A 86 -13.75 8.28 -11.49
C THR A 86 -12.59 7.75 -12.33
N ASP A 87 -12.77 6.64 -13.04
CA ASP A 87 -11.74 6.13 -13.98
C ASP A 87 -11.52 7.10 -15.14
N PHE A 88 -12.56 7.73 -15.70
CA PHE A 88 -12.38 8.77 -16.72
C PHE A 88 -11.70 10.04 -16.19
N ILE A 89 -12.02 10.48 -14.97
CA ILE A 89 -11.33 11.62 -14.34
C ILE A 89 -9.85 11.31 -14.18
N ARG A 90 -9.51 10.11 -13.69
CA ARG A 90 -8.11 9.66 -13.54
C ARG A 90 -7.41 9.61 -14.89
N ALA A 91 -8.04 9.01 -15.92
CA ALA A 91 -7.51 9.00 -17.28
C ALA A 91 -7.22 10.40 -17.82
N ALA A 92 -8.11 11.36 -17.61
CA ALA A 92 -7.91 12.74 -18.06
C ALA A 92 -6.75 13.42 -17.33
N CYS A 93 -6.61 13.23 -16.02
CA CYS A 93 -5.52 13.78 -15.22
C CYS A 93 -4.16 13.19 -15.65
N VAL A 94 -4.10 11.87 -15.82
CA VAL A 94 -2.88 11.17 -16.26
C VAL A 94 -2.50 11.60 -17.70
N ALA A 95 -3.48 11.72 -18.59
CA ALA A 95 -3.25 12.26 -19.94
C ALA A 95 -2.70 13.69 -19.92
N TYR A 96 -3.24 14.53 -19.00
CA TYR A 96 -2.75 15.91 -18.82
C TYR A 96 -1.28 15.93 -18.37
N VAL A 97 -0.92 15.09 -17.39
CA VAL A 97 0.47 14.97 -16.92
C VAL A 97 1.38 14.48 -18.03
N ALA A 98 1.01 13.39 -18.74
CA ALA A 98 1.79 12.83 -19.84
C ALA A 98 2.03 13.83 -20.97
N THR A 99 0.97 14.55 -21.37
CA THR A 99 1.02 15.56 -22.43
C THR A 99 1.85 16.77 -21.99
N GLY A 100 1.63 17.26 -20.78
CA GLY A 100 2.36 18.40 -20.23
C GLY A 100 3.86 18.13 -20.11
N TYR A 101 4.23 16.90 -19.72
CA TYR A 101 5.62 16.48 -19.66
C TYR A 101 6.23 16.35 -21.07
N LEU A 102 5.53 15.71 -22.02
CA LEU A 102 5.97 15.56 -23.39
C LEU A 102 6.24 16.90 -24.09
N LEU A 103 5.40 17.90 -23.81
CA LEU A 103 5.52 19.25 -24.36
C LEU A 103 6.45 20.16 -23.55
N SER A 104 7.08 19.66 -22.49
CA SER A 104 7.90 20.44 -21.56
C SER A 104 7.17 21.63 -20.92
N LEU A 105 5.85 21.55 -20.76
CA LEU A 105 4.98 22.56 -20.16
C LEU A 105 4.61 22.24 -18.72
N LEU A 106 4.92 21.02 -18.25
CA LEU A 106 4.54 20.55 -16.92
C LEU A 106 5.33 21.31 -15.83
N GLN A 107 4.59 21.87 -14.88
CA GLN A 107 5.14 22.57 -13.73
C GLN A 107 4.90 21.75 -12.43
N PRO A 108 5.78 21.83 -11.41
CA PRO A 108 5.64 21.04 -10.18
C PRO A 108 4.29 21.21 -9.46
N TRP A 109 3.72 22.41 -9.44
CA TRP A 109 2.42 22.66 -8.83
C TRP A 109 1.25 21.94 -9.56
N MET A 110 1.38 21.71 -10.87
CA MET A 110 0.38 20.96 -11.66
C MET A 110 0.32 19.50 -11.21
N LEU A 111 1.47 18.91 -10.82
CA LEU A 111 1.53 17.58 -10.22
C LEU A 111 0.78 17.52 -8.89
N ILE A 112 0.86 18.54 -8.05
CA ILE A 112 0.09 18.63 -6.80
C ILE A 112 -1.41 18.58 -7.11
N VAL A 113 -1.87 19.42 -8.04
CA VAL A 113 -3.30 19.52 -8.38
C VAL A 113 -3.81 18.21 -8.97
N THR A 114 -3.09 17.62 -9.93
CA THR A 114 -3.50 16.35 -10.55
C THR A 114 -3.49 15.20 -9.56
N THR A 115 -2.49 15.12 -8.67
CA THR A 115 -2.42 14.13 -7.59
C THR A 115 -3.62 14.26 -6.65
N LEU A 116 -4.01 15.48 -6.26
CA LEU A 116 -5.19 15.70 -5.42
C LEU A 116 -6.47 15.27 -6.11
N ILE A 117 -6.62 15.53 -7.41
CA ILE A 117 -7.81 15.11 -8.18
C ILE A 117 -7.85 13.59 -8.30
N ILE A 118 -6.73 12.94 -8.66
CA ILE A 118 -6.62 11.48 -8.81
C ILE A 118 -6.94 10.78 -7.48
N SER A 119 -6.31 11.19 -6.39
CA SER A 119 -6.54 10.57 -5.08
C SER A 119 -7.94 10.87 -4.51
N THR A 120 -8.54 12.01 -4.87
CA THR A 120 -9.96 12.28 -4.57
C THR A 120 -10.87 11.32 -5.33
N ALA A 121 -10.65 11.13 -6.63
CA ALA A 121 -11.40 10.18 -7.43
C ALA A 121 -11.29 8.74 -6.88
N GLU A 122 -10.08 8.32 -6.47
CA GLU A 122 -9.83 7.02 -5.85
C GLU A 122 -10.56 6.87 -4.51
N ALA A 123 -10.64 7.93 -3.70
CA ALA A 123 -11.37 7.93 -2.44
C ALA A 123 -12.88 7.67 -2.60
N PHE A 124 -13.48 7.95 -3.78
CA PHE A 124 -14.86 7.56 -4.12
C PHE A 124 -14.92 6.19 -4.79
N ARG A 125 -13.94 5.84 -5.61
CA ARG A 125 -13.91 4.58 -6.36
C ARG A 125 -13.86 3.36 -5.46
N GLY A 126 -13.01 3.39 -4.43
CA GLY A 126 -12.85 2.28 -3.48
C GLY A 126 -14.16 1.88 -2.80
N PRO A 127 -14.85 2.79 -2.08
CA PRO A 127 -16.16 2.50 -1.50
C PRO A 127 -17.21 2.08 -2.53
N ALA A 128 -17.18 2.63 -3.76
CA ALA A 128 -18.11 2.24 -4.82
C ALA A 128 -17.88 0.77 -5.25
N ASN A 129 -16.63 0.34 -5.39
CA ASN A 129 -16.28 -1.05 -5.69
C ASN A 129 -16.75 -2.00 -4.57
N MET A 130 -16.47 -1.65 -3.30
CA MET A 130 -16.91 -2.45 -2.16
C MET A 130 -18.43 -2.58 -2.08
N ALA A 131 -19.18 -1.51 -2.41
CA ALA A 131 -20.64 -1.51 -2.41
C ALA A 131 -21.26 -2.15 -3.67
N LEU A 132 -20.52 -2.26 -4.77
CA LEU A 132 -20.94 -2.93 -6.00
C LEU A 132 -20.76 -4.46 -5.91
N THR A 133 -19.69 -4.93 -5.30
CA THR A 133 -19.32 -6.34 -5.18
C THR A 133 -20.47 -7.24 -4.69
N PRO A 134 -21.20 -6.93 -3.59
CA PRO A 134 -22.31 -7.78 -3.13
C PRO A 134 -23.54 -7.77 -4.05
N LYS A 135 -23.56 -6.91 -5.06
CA LYS A 135 -24.66 -6.88 -6.05
C LYS A 135 -24.42 -7.78 -7.25
N VAL A 136 -23.18 -8.16 -7.47
CA VAL A 136 -22.73 -8.99 -8.61
C VAL A 136 -22.16 -10.32 -8.20
N LEU A 137 -21.79 -10.48 -6.92
CA LEU A 137 -21.28 -11.71 -6.33
C LEU A 137 -22.20 -12.17 -5.21
N LYS A 138 -22.57 -13.45 -5.20
CA LYS A 138 -23.36 -14.04 -4.12
C LYS A 138 -22.51 -14.19 -2.85
N LYS A 139 -23.12 -14.06 -1.67
CA LYS A 139 -22.43 -14.11 -0.37
C LYS A 139 -21.61 -15.38 -0.16
N GLU A 140 -22.08 -16.53 -0.64
CA GLU A 140 -21.40 -17.81 -0.56
C GLU A 140 -20.03 -17.84 -1.27
N TYR A 141 -19.80 -16.92 -2.21
CA TYR A 141 -18.57 -16.81 -2.99
C TYR A 141 -17.62 -15.70 -2.53
N PHE A 142 -17.98 -14.90 -1.50
CA PHE A 142 -17.20 -13.71 -1.12
C PHE A 142 -15.75 -14.04 -0.77
N GLU A 143 -15.49 -15.06 0.05
CA GLU A 143 -14.14 -15.42 0.45
C GLU A 143 -13.25 -15.76 -0.74
N TYR A 144 -13.75 -16.63 -1.61
CA TYR A 144 -13.02 -17.06 -2.81
C TYR A 144 -12.89 -15.93 -3.85
N GLY A 145 -13.95 -15.14 -4.03
CA GLY A 145 -13.96 -14.03 -4.99
C GLY A 145 -12.99 -12.92 -4.61
N LEU A 146 -13.07 -12.44 -3.37
CA LEU A 146 -12.18 -11.39 -2.87
C LEU A 146 -10.72 -11.86 -2.79
N SER A 147 -10.48 -13.12 -2.41
CA SER A 147 -9.14 -13.71 -2.43
C SER A 147 -8.58 -13.78 -3.84
N LEU A 148 -9.38 -14.19 -4.83
CA LEU A 148 -8.97 -14.24 -6.23
C LEU A 148 -8.65 -12.84 -6.78
N GLU A 149 -9.52 -11.85 -6.52
CA GLU A 149 -9.32 -10.46 -6.91
C GLU A 149 -8.02 -9.90 -6.32
N SER A 150 -7.79 -10.09 -5.03
CA SER A 150 -6.58 -9.65 -4.34
C SER A 150 -5.32 -10.32 -4.91
N THR A 151 -5.34 -11.63 -5.11
CA THR A 151 -4.21 -12.39 -5.66
C THR A 151 -3.86 -11.93 -7.08
N LEU A 152 -4.86 -11.85 -7.96
CA LEU A 152 -4.65 -11.43 -9.35
C LEU A 152 -4.20 -9.97 -9.45
N SER A 153 -4.73 -9.09 -8.58
CA SER A 153 -4.28 -7.69 -8.49
C SER A 153 -2.82 -7.59 -8.05
N SER A 154 -2.40 -8.40 -7.08
CA SER A 154 -0.98 -8.43 -6.64
C SER A 154 -0.05 -8.95 -7.73
N VAL A 155 -0.48 -9.95 -8.49
CA VAL A 155 0.28 -10.44 -9.66
C VAL A 155 0.37 -9.35 -10.74
N ALA A 156 -0.73 -8.65 -11.02
CA ALA A 156 -0.74 -7.54 -11.98
C ALA A 156 0.18 -6.40 -11.55
N GLU A 157 0.19 -6.05 -10.26
CA GLU A 157 1.09 -5.07 -9.67
C GLU A 157 2.56 -5.46 -9.86
N LEU A 158 2.91 -6.72 -9.58
CA LEU A 158 4.26 -7.22 -9.76
C LEU A 158 4.70 -7.16 -11.22
N ILE A 159 3.83 -7.61 -12.14
CA ILE A 159 4.12 -7.58 -13.58
C ILE A 159 4.24 -6.13 -14.07
N GLY A 160 3.35 -5.23 -13.65
CA GLY A 160 3.39 -3.81 -14.03
C GLY A 160 4.67 -3.12 -13.54
N THR A 161 5.04 -3.33 -12.28
CA THR A 161 6.29 -2.80 -11.71
C THR A 161 7.52 -3.35 -12.45
N ALA A 162 7.51 -4.65 -12.78
CA ALA A 162 8.60 -5.28 -13.54
C ALA A 162 8.70 -4.74 -14.97
N ALA A 163 7.56 -4.50 -15.63
CA ALA A 163 7.49 -4.00 -17.00
C ALA A 163 7.81 -2.50 -17.10
N ALA A 164 7.61 -1.72 -16.02
CA ALA A 164 7.68 -0.26 -16.03
C ALA A 164 8.99 0.29 -16.63
N ALA A 165 10.15 -0.21 -16.19
CA ALA A 165 11.43 0.24 -16.72
C ALA A 165 11.60 -0.07 -18.21
N GLY A 166 11.17 -1.25 -18.64
CA GLY A 166 11.20 -1.63 -20.08
C GLY A 166 10.27 -0.75 -20.91
N ILE A 167 9.07 -0.46 -20.43
CA ILE A 167 8.10 0.43 -21.09
C ILE A 167 8.68 1.84 -21.18
N ILE A 168 9.23 2.38 -20.09
CA ILE A 168 9.86 3.71 -20.08
C ILE A 168 11.04 3.76 -21.05
N ALA A 169 11.87 2.71 -21.13
CA ALA A 169 13.00 2.66 -22.03
C ALA A 169 12.60 2.65 -23.51
N VAL A 170 11.45 2.04 -23.86
CA VAL A 170 11.00 1.89 -25.25
C VAL A 170 10.17 3.08 -25.72
N ILE A 171 9.23 3.56 -24.91
CA ILE A 171 8.28 4.61 -25.29
C ILE A 171 8.40 5.90 -24.47
N GLY A 172 9.43 5.99 -23.62
CA GLY A 172 9.67 7.14 -22.75
C GLY A 172 8.73 7.22 -21.55
N THR A 173 9.03 8.15 -20.63
CA THR A 173 8.25 8.33 -19.41
C THR A 173 6.82 8.77 -19.70
N SER A 174 6.60 9.71 -20.63
CA SER A 174 5.25 10.11 -21.07
C SER A 174 4.46 8.93 -21.64
N GLY A 175 5.12 8.08 -22.46
CA GLY A 175 4.49 6.89 -23.03
C GLY A 175 4.02 5.91 -21.96
N ALA A 176 4.82 5.71 -20.91
CA ALA A 176 4.46 4.87 -19.78
C ALA A 176 3.21 5.39 -19.06
N ILE A 177 3.11 6.71 -18.87
CA ILE A 177 1.92 7.34 -18.27
C ILE A 177 0.69 7.23 -19.19
N TYR A 178 0.87 7.30 -20.52
CA TYR A 178 -0.23 7.03 -21.46
C TYR A 178 -0.73 5.58 -21.42
N VAL A 179 0.14 4.61 -21.09
CA VAL A 179 -0.31 3.23 -20.86
C VAL A 179 -1.30 3.19 -19.69
N ASP A 180 -1.02 3.89 -18.60
CA ASP A 180 -1.96 3.96 -17.46
C ASP A 180 -3.27 4.67 -17.84
N MET A 181 -3.22 5.77 -18.62
CA MET A 181 -4.43 6.39 -19.15
C MET A 181 -5.30 5.36 -19.90
N VAL A 182 -4.70 4.54 -20.74
CA VAL A 182 -5.41 3.51 -21.52
C VAL A 182 -6.01 2.45 -20.57
N THR A 183 -5.30 2.06 -19.51
CA THR A 183 -5.83 1.09 -18.53
C THR A 183 -7.06 1.63 -17.82
N PHE A 184 -7.10 2.92 -17.43
CA PHE A 184 -8.29 3.54 -16.87
C PHE A 184 -9.47 3.57 -17.84
N ILE A 185 -9.22 3.88 -19.12
CA ILE A 185 -10.27 3.86 -20.15
C ILE A 185 -10.81 2.43 -20.32
N ILE A 186 -9.93 1.44 -20.44
CA ILE A 186 -10.34 0.03 -20.57
C ILE A 186 -11.15 -0.41 -19.35
N SER A 187 -10.70 -0.06 -18.14
CA SER A 187 -11.42 -0.33 -16.89
C SER A 187 -12.83 0.29 -16.92
N ALA A 188 -12.92 1.59 -17.24
CA ALA A 188 -14.20 2.29 -17.32
C ALA A 188 -15.15 1.62 -18.34
N LEU A 189 -14.64 1.20 -19.50
CA LEU A 189 -15.41 0.48 -20.51
C LEU A 189 -15.89 -0.88 -20.00
N ILE A 190 -15.01 -1.67 -19.37
CA ILE A 190 -15.39 -2.97 -18.78
C ILE A 190 -16.47 -2.78 -17.72
N ILE A 191 -16.29 -1.85 -16.77
CA ILE A 191 -17.25 -1.57 -15.71
C ILE A 191 -18.59 -1.09 -16.31
N SER A 192 -18.56 -0.31 -17.39
CA SER A 192 -19.77 0.17 -18.05
C SER A 192 -20.65 -0.97 -18.60
N THR A 193 -20.08 -2.13 -18.90
CA THR A 193 -20.81 -3.32 -19.37
C THR A 193 -21.42 -4.17 -18.26
N ILE A 194 -21.11 -3.89 -16.98
CA ILE A 194 -21.66 -4.64 -15.85
C ILE A 194 -23.18 -4.43 -15.78
N ASN A 195 -23.91 -5.53 -15.72
CA ASN A 195 -25.36 -5.48 -15.59
C ASN A 195 -25.75 -5.55 -14.12
N THR A 196 -26.13 -4.42 -13.55
CA THR A 196 -26.60 -4.31 -12.16
C THR A 196 -28.01 -3.76 -12.10
N ASN A 197 -28.87 -4.45 -11.35
CA ASN A 197 -30.22 -3.96 -11.10
C ASN A 197 -30.21 -3.03 -9.88
N GLU A 198 -29.73 -1.79 -10.05
CA GLU A 198 -29.67 -0.78 -8.99
C GLU A 198 -31.00 -0.05 -8.76
N LYS A 199 -32.14 -0.71 -9.03
CA LYS A 199 -33.48 -0.17 -8.76
C LYS A 199 -33.73 -0.21 -7.24
N GLY A 200 -34.12 0.94 -6.68
CA GLY A 200 -34.51 1.05 -5.27
C GLY A 200 -33.37 1.40 -4.32
N LEU A 201 -32.53 2.37 -4.69
CA LEU A 201 -31.48 2.90 -3.80
C LEU A 201 -32.13 3.57 -2.57
N ILE A 202 -32.11 2.85 -1.43
CA ILE A 202 -32.51 3.41 -0.14
C ILE A 202 -31.34 4.26 0.35
N LYS A 203 -31.55 5.57 0.49
CA LYS A 203 -30.58 6.46 1.14
C LYS A 203 -30.52 6.10 2.62
N GLN A 204 -29.54 5.32 3.05
CA GLN A 204 -29.23 5.26 4.47
C GLN A 204 -28.64 6.61 4.90
N LYS A 205 -29.23 7.21 5.93
CA LYS A 205 -28.66 8.43 6.52
C LYS A 205 -27.43 8.01 7.32
N PHE A 206 -26.28 8.53 6.95
CA PHE A 206 -25.06 8.42 7.76
C PHE A 206 -25.31 9.12 9.10
N ASP A 207 -25.44 8.35 10.17
CA ASP A 207 -25.55 8.93 11.52
C ASP A 207 -24.15 9.26 12.04
N LYS A 208 -23.81 10.54 11.97
CA LYS A 208 -22.55 11.07 12.47
C LYS A 208 -22.36 10.76 13.97
N LYS A 209 -23.45 10.77 14.74
CA LYS A 209 -23.37 10.57 16.18
C LYS A 209 -22.99 9.13 16.50
N GLU A 210 -23.64 8.16 15.88
CA GLU A 210 -23.32 6.73 16.02
C GLU A 210 -21.89 6.42 15.58
N TYR A 211 -21.42 7.03 14.47
CA TYR A 211 -20.05 6.89 14.01
C TYR A 211 -19.03 7.40 15.03
N PHE A 212 -19.23 8.61 15.59
CA PHE A 212 -18.34 9.17 16.60
C PHE A 212 -18.40 8.42 17.93
N GLU A 213 -19.56 7.91 18.35
CA GLU A 213 -19.73 7.08 19.52
C GLU A 213 -18.97 5.75 19.36
N THR A 214 -19.09 5.11 18.21
CA THR A 214 -18.37 3.87 17.88
C THR A 214 -16.85 4.07 17.89
N LEU A 215 -16.36 5.18 17.34
CA LEU A 215 -14.95 5.53 17.41
C LEU A 215 -14.48 5.77 18.86
N LYS A 216 -15.26 6.52 19.64
CA LYS A 216 -14.96 6.83 21.04
C LYS A 216 -14.88 5.57 21.89
N ASP A 217 -15.77 4.62 21.68
CA ASP A 217 -15.75 3.32 22.37
C ASP A 217 -14.51 2.51 22.00
N GLY A 218 -14.16 2.48 20.71
CA GLY A 218 -12.94 1.82 20.24
C GLY A 218 -11.67 2.44 20.87
N PHE A 219 -11.56 3.78 20.87
CA PHE A 219 -10.45 4.48 21.56
C PHE A 219 -10.45 4.23 23.06
N GLY A 220 -11.63 4.15 23.70
CA GLY A 220 -11.77 3.81 25.11
C GLY A 220 -11.22 2.42 25.42
N TYR A 221 -11.49 1.44 24.57
CA TYR A 221 -10.98 0.07 24.69
C TYR A 221 -9.46 0.03 24.51
N VAL A 222 -8.92 0.67 23.45
CA VAL A 222 -7.47 0.78 23.22
C VAL A 222 -6.74 1.36 24.44
N LYS A 223 -7.30 2.40 25.05
CA LYS A 223 -6.67 3.07 26.21
C LYS A 223 -6.67 2.21 27.47
N ARG A 224 -7.63 1.30 27.61
CA ARG A 224 -7.73 0.37 28.76
C ARG A 224 -6.77 -0.81 28.62
N GLU A 225 -6.58 -1.32 27.41
CA GLU A 225 -5.80 -2.50 27.13
C GLU A 225 -4.38 -2.13 26.68
N LYS A 226 -3.42 -2.15 27.61
CA LYS A 226 -2.03 -1.73 27.37
C LYS A 226 -1.36 -2.48 26.22
N ILE A 227 -1.69 -3.77 26.03
CA ILE A 227 -1.12 -4.60 24.98
C ILE A 227 -1.60 -4.15 23.59
N ILE A 228 -2.85 -3.72 23.48
CA ILE A 228 -3.43 -3.21 22.23
C ILE A 228 -2.86 -1.82 21.89
N LEU A 229 -2.71 -0.97 22.92
CA LEU A 229 -2.06 0.33 22.74
C LEU A 229 -0.62 0.17 22.25
N PHE A 230 0.14 -0.74 22.85
CA PHE A 230 1.50 -1.08 22.42
C PHE A 230 1.52 -1.56 20.97
N PHE A 231 0.63 -2.49 20.61
CA PHE A 231 0.47 -2.97 19.23
C PHE A 231 0.22 -1.84 18.24
N LEU A 232 -0.74 -0.96 18.52
CA LEU A 232 -1.05 0.17 17.65
C LEU A 232 0.14 1.14 17.51
N MET A 233 0.85 1.43 18.61
CA MET A 233 2.05 2.26 18.54
C MET A 233 3.14 1.65 17.65
N VAL A 234 3.36 0.34 17.74
CA VAL A 234 4.30 -0.37 16.87
C VAL A 234 3.86 -0.27 15.41
N CYS A 235 2.58 -0.53 15.11
CA CYS A 235 2.05 -0.41 13.74
C CYS A 235 2.23 0.99 13.16
N VAL A 236 1.91 2.03 13.91
CA VAL A 236 2.07 3.44 13.48
C VAL A 236 3.54 3.75 13.22
N PHE A 237 4.40 3.36 14.16
CA PHE A 237 5.83 3.60 14.03
C PHE A 237 6.41 2.92 12.79
N LEU A 238 6.04 1.67 12.52
CA LEU A 238 6.48 0.94 11.33
C LEU A 238 6.02 1.61 10.04
N ASN A 239 4.78 2.13 10.00
CA ASN A 239 4.31 2.90 8.86
C ASN A 239 5.15 4.18 8.68
N VAL A 240 5.43 4.92 9.76
CA VAL A 240 6.23 6.16 9.70
C VAL A 240 7.65 5.88 9.20
N ILE A 241 8.29 4.81 9.68
CA ILE A 241 9.67 4.48 9.30
C ILE A 241 9.79 4.03 7.84
N LEU A 242 8.71 3.56 7.21
CA LEU A 242 8.66 3.24 5.79
C LEU A 242 8.55 4.47 4.88
N ILE A 243 8.23 5.66 5.43
CA ILE A 243 8.03 6.87 4.63
C ILE A 243 9.30 7.27 3.83
N PRO A 244 10.51 7.30 4.40
CA PRO A 244 11.71 7.61 3.62
C PRO A 244 11.87 6.68 2.42
N PHE A 245 11.66 5.36 2.59
CA PHE A 245 11.69 4.42 1.47
C PHE A 245 10.64 4.77 0.41
N ASN A 246 9.39 4.95 0.81
CA ASN A 246 8.29 5.16 -0.13
C ASN A 246 8.35 6.53 -0.85
N SER A 247 8.79 7.58 -0.15
CA SER A 247 8.76 8.94 -0.68
C SER A 247 10.06 9.40 -1.35
N LEU A 248 11.19 8.74 -1.06
CA LEU A 248 12.51 9.14 -1.55
C LEU A 248 13.14 8.09 -2.48
N GLN A 249 12.33 7.23 -3.13
CA GLN A 249 12.85 6.21 -4.06
C GLN A 249 13.59 6.83 -5.25
N ALA A 250 13.05 7.90 -5.84
CA ALA A 250 13.69 8.56 -6.98
C ALA A 250 15.01 9.27 -6.58
N PRO A 251 15.06 10.06 -5.49
CA PRO A 251 16.34 10.54 -4.94
C PRO A 251 17.34 9.43 -4.61
N LEU A 252 16.89 8.33 -3.99
CA LEU A 252 17.73 7.18 -3.69
C LEU A 252 18.35 6.58 -4.96
N ALA A 253 17.54 6.38 -6.01
CA ALA A 253 17.98 5.83 -7.28
C ALA A 253 18.97 6.76 -7.99
N SER A 254 18.72 8.06 -8.01
CA SER A 254 19.53 9.06 -8.71
C SER A 254 20.78 9.47 -7.93
N GLU A 255 20.64 9.92 -6.67
CA GLU A 255 21.72 10.56 -5.91
C GLU A 255 22.69 9.55 -5.29
N ILE A 256 22.18 8.37 -4.91
CA ILE A 256 22.96 7.35 -4.19
C ILE A 256 23.38 6.23 -5.12
N LEU A 257 22.41 5.65 -5.85
CA LEU A 257 22.68 4.50 -6.72
C LEU A 257 23.18 4.88 -8.13
N GLY A 258 23.04 6.16 -8.53
CA GLY A 258 23.53 6.68 -9.80
C GLY A 258 22.80 6.13 -11.03
N GLY A 259 21.50 5.82 -10.92
CA GLY A 259 20.67 5.30 -12.00
C GLY A 259 19.32 6.00 -12.10
N GLY A 260 18.42 5.45 -12.89
CA GLY A 260 17.13 6.02 -13.25
C GLY A 260 15.94 5.13 -12.87
N ALA A 261 14.90 5.20 -13.70
CA ALA A 261 13.67 4.44 -13.51
C ALA A 261 13.88 2.91 -13.45
N GLU A 262 14.96 2.41 -14.05
CA GLU A 262 15.33 1.00 -13.98
C GLU A 262 15.64 0.53 -12.56
N LEU A 263 16.27 1.39 -11.74
CA LEU A 263 16.54 1.09 -10.34
C LEU A 263 15.29 1.20 -9.49
N LEU A 264 14.37 2.13 -9.79
CA LEU A 264 13.05 2.17 -9.16
C LEU A 264 12.28 0.87 -9.38
N SER A 265 12.24 0.39 -10.62
CA SER A 265 11.59 -0.88 -10.93
C SER A 265 12.25 -2.05 -10.22
N LEU A 266 13.60 -2.09 -10.17
CA LEU A 266 14.34 -3.12 -9.45
C LEU A 266 13.99 -3.12 -7.95
N LEU A 267 14.00 -1.95 -7.31
CA LEU A 267 13.60 -1.79 -5.90
C LEU A 267 12.19 -2.33 -5.66
N GLY A 268 11.23 -1.94 -6.50
CA GLY A 268 9.84 -2.38 -6.39
C GLY A 268 9.67 -3.89 -6.59
N ILE A 269 10.25 -4.46 -7.64
CA ILE A 269 10.16 -5.89 -7.94
C ILE A 269 10.75 -6.72 -6.80
N THR A 270 11.98 -6.42 -6.43
CA THR A 270 12.70 -7.26 -5.45
C THR A 270 12.09 -7.14 -4.06
N ALA A 271 11.62 -5.95 -3.65
CA ALA A 271 10.86 -5.78 -2.41
C ALA A 271 9.55 -6.58 -2.44
N THR A 272 8.78 -6.53 -3.54
CA THR A 272 7.51 -7.26 -3.68
C THR A 272 7.74 -8.78 -3.68
N VAL A 273 8.75 -9.27 -4.40
CA VAL A 273 9.13 -10.69 -4.37
C VAL A 273 9.52 -11.11 -2.95
N GLY A 274 10.31 -10.30 -2.25
CA GLY A 274 10.64 -10.51 -0.85
C GLY A 274 9.39 -10.61 0.03
N MET A 275 8.43 -9.68 -0.14
CA MET A 275 7.16 -9.68 0.62
C MET A 275 6.33 -10.94 0.34
N LEU A 276 6.25 -11.40 -0.90
CA LEU A 276 5.56 -12.65 -1.26
C LEU A 276 6.20 -13.85 -0.57
N LEU A 277 7.53 -13.98 -0.66
CA LEU A 277 8.29 -15.06 -0.02
C LEU A 277 8.12 -15.04 1.51
N GLY A 278 8.17 -13.86 2.13
CA GLY A 278 7.96 -13.69 3.56
C GLY A 278 6.54 -14.11 4.00
N SER A 279 5.52 -13.72 3.25
CA SER A 279 4.13 -14.09 3.54
C SER A 279 3.90 -15.60 3.41
N ILE A 280 4.46 -16.25 2.39
CA ILE A 280 4.35 -17.69 2.17
C ILE A 280 5.08 -18.49 3.26
N THR A 281 6.25 -18.01 3.68
CA THR A 281 7.09 -18.72 4.66
C THR A 281 6.71 -18.43 6.11
N TYR A 282 5.90 -17.40 6.37
CA TYR A 282 5.51 -17.00 7.72
C TYR A 282 4.97 -18.15 8.60
N PRO A 283 4.07 -19.05 8.14
CA PRO A 283 3.55 -20.14 8.95
C PRO A 283 4.64 -21.12 9.43
N ILE A 284 5.73 -21.24 8.67
CA ILE A 284 6.89 -22.08 9.03
C ILE A 284 7.77 -21.32 10.02
N VAL A 285 8.07 -20.06 9.72
CA VAL A 285 8.96 -19.22 10.54
C VAL A 285 8.40 -19.01 11.95
N GLN A 286 7.08 -18.79 12.09
CA GLN A 286 6.45 -18.62 13.40
C GLN A 286 6.51 -19.87 14.29
N GLN A 287 6.63 -21.07 13.71
CA GLN A 287 6.82 -22.31 14.48
C GLN A 287 8.26 -22.44 15.02
N MET A 288 9.23 -21.83 14.33
CA MET A 288 10.66 -21.92 14.66
C MET A 288 11.12 -20.77 15.54
N LEU A 289 10.53 -19.58 15.42
CA LEU A 289 10.99 -18.37 16.05
C LEU A 289 9.91 -17.73 16.94
N LYS A 290 10.35 -17.19 18.08
CA LYS A 290 9.46 -16.41 18.95
C LYS A 290 9.06 -15.09 18.26
N GLY A 291 7.84 -14.60 18.53
CA GLY A 291 7.30 -13.38 17.94
C GLY A 291 8.24 -12.16 18.06
N LYS A 292 8.87 -11.97 19.22
CA LYS A 292 9.86 -10.90 19.44
C LYS A 292 11.08 -10.98 18.49
N ILE A 293 11.49 -12.20 18.11
CA ILE A 293 12.59 -12.40 17.16
C ILE A 293 12.12 -12.01 15.76
N ILE A 294 10.90 -12.38 15.38
CA ILE A 294 10.31 -12.00 14.07
C ILE A 294 10.22 -10.48 13.95
N LEU A 295 9.75 -9.78 15.00
CA LEU A 295 9.71 -8.31 15.02
C LEU A 295 11.11 -7.71 14.91
N PHE A 296 12.08 -8.25 15.65
CA PHE A 296 13.45 -7.79 15.59
C PHE A 296 14.08 -8.02 14.21
N MET A 297 13.87 -9.19 13.59
CA MET A 297 14.33 -9.49 12.23
C MET A 297 13.72 -8.49 11.22
N GLY A 298 12.46 -8.11 11.36
CA GLY A 298 11.83 -7.06 10.55
C GLY A 298 12.60 -5.74 10.65
N CYS A 299 12.91 -5.31 11.86
CA CYS A 299 13.69 -4.10 12.09
C CYS A 299 15.11 -4.21 11.53
N VAL A 300 15.78 -5.35 11.70
CA VAL A 300 17.15 -5.58 11.18
C VAL A 300 17.16 -5.55 9.64
N GLY A 301 16.20 -6.20 8.96
CA GLY A 301 16.13 -6.19 7.50
C GLY A 301 15.92 -4.79 6.93
N MET A 302 15.00 -3.99 7.53
CA MET A 302 14.80 -2.59 7.16
C MET A 302 16.07 -1.76 7.41
N ALA A 303 16.67 -1.90 8.58
CA ALA A 303 17.85 -1.14 8.95
C ALA A 303 19.06 -1.51 8.07
N ALA A 304 19.22 -2.77 7.71
CA ALA A 304 20.27 -3.21 6.78
C ALA A 304 20.13 -2.49 5.42
N PHE A 305 18.93 -2.43 4.86
CA PHE A 305 18.67 -1.66 3.64
C PHE A 305 19.02 -0.18 3.84
N TYR A 306 18.49 0.46 4.88
CA TYR A 306 18.62 1.89 5.11
C TYR A 306 20.05 2.34 5.41
N ILE A 307 20.85 1.50 6.05
CA ILE A 307 22.23 1.82 6.42
C ILE A 307 23.22 1.41 5.33
N ILE A 308 23.09 0.19 4.81
CA ILE A 308 24.10 -0.37 3.90
C ILE A 308 24.03 0.33 2.54
N ILE A 309 22.85 0.60 1.99
CA ILE A 309 22.73 1.23 0.66
C ILE A 309 23.49 2.57 0.59
N PRO A 310 23.27 3.55 1.49
CA PRO A 310 24.03 4.81 1.41
C PRO A 310 25.52 4.66 1.75
N ILE A 311 25.89 3.82 2.71
CA ILE A 311 27.28 3.64 3.13
C ILE A 311 28.09 2.94 2.02
N ALA A 312 27.47 2.03 1.29
CA ALA A 312 28.13 1.31 0.19
C ALA A 312 28.32 2.15 -1.08
N LYS A 313 27.86 3.42 -1.12
CA LYS A 313 28.00 4.33 -2.27
C LYS A 313 29.42 4.34 -2.89
N PRO A 314 30.52 4.32 -2.14
CA PRO A 314 31.85 4.26 -2.73
C PRO A 314 32.14 2.99 -3.58
N LEU A 315 31.39 1.90 -3.34
CA LEU A 315 31.53 0.64 -4.08
C LEU A 315 30.73 0.64 -5.40
N TYR A 316 29.89 1.65 -5.65
CA TYR A 316 28.97 1.72 -6.80
C TYR A 316 29.63 2.17 -8.11
N MET A 317 30.95 2.08 -8.22
CA MET A 317 31.67 2.28 -9.48
C MET A 317 31.31 1.24 -10.55
N ASN A 318 30.89 0.05 -10.13
CA ASN A 318 30.46 -1.02 -11.02
C ASN A 318 28.93 -1.17 -11.00
N ARG A 319 28.28 -1.04 -12.16
CA ARG A 319 26.82 -1.20 -12.28
C ARG A 319 26.30 -2.55 -11.78
N ALA A 320 27.03 -3.64 -12.00
CA ALA A 320 26.65 -4.95 -11.51
C ALA A 320 26.56 -4.98 -9.97
N VAL A 321 27.47 -4.29 -9.27
CA VAL A 321 27.45 -4.16 -7.81
C VAL A 321 26.20 -3.41 -7.37
N VAL A 322 25.85 -2.31 -8.04
CA VAL A 322 24.64 -1.54 -7.75
C VAL A 322 23.39 -2.43 -7.85
N TYR A 323 23.23 -3.15 -8.96
CA TYR A 323 22.04 -4.00 -9.16
C TYR A 323 21.97 -5.14 -8.13
N ILE A 324 23.10 -5.79 -7.81
CA ILE A 324 23.15 -6.87 -6.82
C ILE A 324 22.82 -6.36 -5.43
N PHE A 325 23.48 -5.28 -4.97
CA PHE A 325 23.21 -4.71 -3.64
C PHE A 325 21.76 -4.23 -3.51
N THR A 326 21.29 -3.47 -4.49
CA THR A 326 19.92 -2.98 -4.51
C THR A 326 18.93 -4.14 -4.49
N GLY A 327 19.10 -5.13 -5.35
CA GLY A 327 18.20 -6.27 -5.45
C GLY A 327 18.18 -7.13 -4.19
N VAL A 328 19.33 -7.50 -3.67
CA VAL A 328 19.45 -8.38 -2.47
C VAL A 328 18.91 -7.67 -1.23
N LEU A 329 19.31 -6.42 -0.99
CA LEU A 329 18.88 -5.69 0.21
C LEU A 329 17.39 -5.35 0.19
N SER A 330 16.83 -4.99 -0.99
CA SER A 330 15.38 -4.75 -1.13
C SER A 330 14.59 -6.05 -0.93
N LEU A 331 15.06 -7.17 -1.44
CA LEU A 331 14.44 -8.48 -1.26
C LEU A 331 14.43 -8.88 0.23
N ILE A 332 15.56 -8.73 0.92
CA ILE A 332 15.65 -9.01 2.37
C ILE A 332 14.72 -8.09 3.15
N MET A 333 14.70 -6.80 2.83
CA MET A 333 13.80 -5.84 3.46
C MET A 333 12.34 -6.23 3.27
N GLY A 334 11.90 -6.51 2.04
CA GLY A 334 10.55 -6.94 1.73
C GLY A 334 10.17 -8.23 2.47
N TYR A 335 11.05 -9.23 2.46
CA TYR A 335 10.84 -10.50 3.15
C TYR A 335 10.60 -10.30 4.65
N THR A 336 11.47 -9.54 5.30
CA THR A 336 11.41 -9.34 6.76
C THR A 336 10.23 -8.45 7.17
N ILE A 337 9.85 -7.45 6.36
CA ILE A 337 8.64 -6.63 6.56
C ILE A 337 7.39 -7.50 6.48
N ALA A 338 7.31 -8.43 5.52
CA ALA A 338 6.15 -9.30 5.38
C ALA A 338 5.99 -10.26 6.57
N LEU A 339 7.08 -10.85 7.06
CA LEU A 339 7.07 -11.67 8.27
C LEU A 339 6.53 -10.88 9.47
N MET A 340 7.04 -9.66 9.65
CA MET A 340 6.64 -8.78 10.74
C MET A 340 5.17 -8.37 10.62
N SER A 341 4.71 -7.98 9.44
CA SER A 341 3.32 -7.61 9.18
C SER A 341 2.35 -8.79 9.41
N ALA A 342 2.72 -9.99 8.95
CA ALA A 342 1.94 -11.20 9.18
C ALA A 342 1.85 -11.53 10.67
N TYR A 343 2.96 -11.47 11.40
CA TYR A 343 2.97 -11.64 12.86
C TYR A 343 2.05 -10.65 13.56
N MET A 344 2.16 -9.35 13.22
CA MET A 344 1.34 -8.30 13.82
C MET A 344 -0.16 -8.51 13.55
N ASN A 345 -0.54 -8.94 12.34
CA ASN A 345 -1.92 -9.25 12.01
C ASN A 345 -2.47 -10.45 12.81
N VAL A 346 -1.68 -11.52 12.91
CA VAL A 346 -2.08 -12.71 13.71
C VAL A 346 -2.15 -12.37 15.20
N PHE A 347 -1.20 -11.59 15.71
CA PHE A 347 -1.20 -11.10 17.10
C PHE A 347 -2.46 -10.28 17.39
N ALA A 348 -2.84 -9.35 16.50
CA ALA A 348 -4.06 -8.57 16.66
C ALA A 348 -5.32 -9.46 16.72
N MET A 349 -5.40 -10.45 15.82
CA MET A 349 -6.54 -11.38 15.79
C MET A 349 -6.66 -12.22 17.07
N LYS A 350 -5.54 -12.58 17.72
CA LYS A 350 -5.54 -13.37 18.96
C LYS A 350 -5.81 -12.55 20.21
N GLN A 351 -5.32 -11.31 20.27
CA GLN A 351 -5.38 -10.49 21.48
C GLN A 351 -6.63 -9.58 21.55
N ILE A 352 -7.22 -9.24 20.40
CA ILE A 352 -8.37 -8.36 20.34
C ILE A 352 -9.64 -9.21 20.40
N LYS A 353 -10.57 -8.89 21.32
CA LYS A 353 -11.88 -9.54 21.39
C LYS A 353 -12.62 -9.35 20.05
N GLU A 354 -13.30 -10.39 19.60
CA GLU A 354 -13.99 -10.45 18.30
C GLU A 354 -14.91 -9.23 18.08
N GLU A 355 -15.65 -8.81 19.12
CA GLU A 355 -16.56 -7.65 19.10
C GLU A 355 -15.86 -6.30 18.83
N TYR A 356 -14.54 -6.19 19.15
CA TYR A 356 -13.72 -4.99 18.94
C TYR A 356 -12.79 -5.09 17.73
N LEU A 357 -12.62 -6.27 17.15
CA LEU A 357 -11.62 -6.50 16.08
C LEU A 357 -11.81 -5.55 14.89
N ALA A 358 -13.04 -5.40 14.39
CA ALA A 358 -13.35 -4.48 13.29
C ALA A 358 -13.08 -3.01 13.66
N ARG A 359 -13.43 -2.60 14.88
CA ARG A 359 -13.23 -1.22 15.37
C ARG A 359 -11.74 -0.89 15.51
N ILE A 360 -10.97 -1.81 16.11
CA ILE A 360 -9.51 -1.62 16.30
C ILE A 360 -8.78 -1.64 14.95
N SER A 361 -9.15 -2.55 14.03
CA SER A 361 -8.60 -2.55 12.68
C SER A 361 -8.91 -1.25 11.94
N GLY A 362 -10.13 -0.71 12.08
CA GLY A 362 -10.50 0.59 11.53
C GLY A 362 -9.67 1.74 12.11
N ILE A 363 -9.48 1.76 13.44
CA ILE A 363 -8.64 2.75 14.12
C ILE A 363 -7.18 2.65 13.65
N ASN A 364 -6.62 1.43 13.59
CA ASN A 364 -5.26 1.20 13.11
C ASN A 364 -5.06 1.72 11.68
N THR A 365 -6.01 1.40 10.80
CA THR A 365 -5.99 1.87 9.40
C THR A 365 -6.07 3.40 9.33
N ALA A 366 -6.99 4.01 10.08
CA ALA A 366 -7.17 5.46 10.08
C ALA A 366 -5.92 6.19 10.60
N ILE A 367 -5.33 5.72 11.70
CA ILE A 367 -4.11 6.30 12.26
C ILE A 367 -2.92 6.07 11.31
N GLY A 368 -2.79 4.86 10.77
CA GLY A 368 -1.74 4.52 9.80
C GLY A 368 -1.79 5.42 8.56
N ILE A 369 -2.98 5.61 7.98
CA ILE A 369 -3.17 6.49 6.81
C ILE A 369 -2.90 7.95 7.18
N ALA A 370 -3.35 8.43 8.35
CA ALA A 370 -3.14 9.81 8.79
C ALA A 370 -1.67 10.12 9.10
N ALA A 371 -0.91 9.15 9.59
CA ALA A 371 0.51 9.31 9.90
C ALA A 371 1.36 9.54 8.63
N VAL A 372 0.93 9.00 7.48
CA VAL A 372 1.71 9.08 6.22
C VAL A 372 1.94 10.52 5.74
N PRO A 373 0.93 11.38 5.53
CA PRO A 373 1.19 12.76 5.10
C PRO A 373 2.01 13.55 6.11
N MET A 374 1.72 13.39 7.40
CA MET A 374 2.45 14.11 8.46
C MET A 374 3.94 13.74 8.42
N ALA A 375 4.26 12.45 8.38
CA ALA A 375 5.63 11.99 8.30
C ALA A 375 6.30 12.37 6.96
N SER A 376 5.56 12.34 5.84
CA SER A 376 6.09 12.78 4.54
C SER A 376 6.45 14.25 4.52
N PHE A 377 5.63 15.11 5.13
CA PHE A 377 5.95 16.55 5.25
C PHE A 377 7.15 16.78 6.17
N VAL A 378 7.29 16.01 7.26
CA VAL A 378 8.49 16.06 8.10
C VAL A 378 9.73 15.61 7.31
N VAL A 379 9.66 14.51 6.58
CA VAL A 379 10.74 14.03 5.70
C VAL A 379 11.09 15.10 4.66
N SER A 380 10.08 15.71 4.02
CA SER A 380 10.30 16.81 3.05
C SER A 380 11.03 17.98 3.66
N ALA A 381 10.63 18.42 4.86
CA ALA A 381 11.28 19.53 5.55
C ALA A 381 12.72 19.19 5.94
N LEU A 382 12.98 17.97 6.39
CA LEU A 382 14.32 17.52 6.81
C LEU A 382 15.26 17.35 5.61
N VAL A 383 14.81 16.74 4.52
CA VAL A 383 15.66 16.45 3.35
C VAL A 383 16.02 17.72 2.57
N ALA A 384 15.34 18.85 2.82
CA ALA A 384 15.75 20.15 2.31
C ALA A 384 17.08 20.66 2.93
N TYR A 385 17.45 20.14 4.10
CA TYR A 385 18.65 20.54 4.83
C TYR A 385 19.64 19.40 5.07
N VAL A 386 19.19 18.16 4.90
CA VAL A 386 19.96 16.94 5.20
C VAL A 386 20.02 16.10 3.94
N ASP A 387 21.22 15.59 3.61
CA ASP A 387 21.44 14.71 2.47
C ASP A 387 20.54 13.45 2.54
N THR A 388 20.04 13.00 1.38
CA THR A 388 19.18 11.83 1.26
C THR A 388 19.80 10.58 1.91
N GLY A 389 21.12 10.37 1.74
CA GLY A 389 21.82 9.24 2.34
C GLY A 389 21.82 9.28 3.87
N VAL A 390 22.03 10.49 4.44
CA VAL A 390 21.98 10.69 5.90
C VAL A 390 20.57 10.42 6.44
N MET A 391 19.52 10.85 5.72
CA MET A 391 18.13 10.55 6.09
C MET A 391 17.88 9.05 6.19
N PHE A 392 18.36 8.27 5.20
CA PHE A 392 18.24 6.81 5.24
C PHE A 392 19.02 6.22 6.41
N VAL A 393 20.29 6.61 6.65
CA VAL A 393 21.10 6.08 7.75
C VAL A 393 20.47 6.38 9.11
N VAL A 394 19.99 7.62 9.33
CA VAL A 394 19.31 8.00 10.58
C VAL A 394 18.04 7.17 10.78
N SER A 395 17.23 7.00 9.73
CA SER A 395 16.05 6.14 9.78
C SER A 395 16.41 4.70 10.13
N GLY A 396 17.49 4.16 9.56
CA GLY A 396 18.00 2.81 9.85
C GLY A 396 18.43 2.64 11.31
N ILE A 397 19.14 3.62 11.87
CA ILE A 397 19.53 3.63 13.28
C ILE A 397 18.31 3.66 14.20
N LEU A 398 17.31 4.50 13.89
CA LEU A 398 16.06 4.57 14.64
C LEU A 398 15.30 3.23 14.61
N VAL A 399 15.24 2.56 13.46
CA VAL A 399 14.63 1.23 13.32
C VAL A 399 15.35 0.21 14.20
N LEU A 400 16.68 0.18 14.17
CA LEU A 400 17.46 -0.74 15.02
C LEU A 400 17.21 -0.49 16.50
N PHE A 401 17.21 0.77 16.91
CA PHE A 401 16.96 1.15 18.30
C PHE A 401 15.60 0.62 18.79
N ILE A 402 14.56 0.76 17.97
CA ILE A 402 13.24 0.24 18.29
C ILE A 402 13.22 -1.29 18.23
N GLY A 403 13.90 -1.90 17.26
CA GLY A 403 14.07 -3.35 17.23
C GLY A 403 14.62 -3.89 18.54
N VAL A 404 15.64 -3.23 19.12
CA VAL A 404 16.21 -3.59 20.42
C VAL A 404 15.20 -3.40 21.56
N ILE A 405 14.41 -2.33 21.53
CA ILE A 405 13.34 -2.11 22.52
C ILE A 405 12.29 -3.24 22.43
N LEU A 406 11.86 -3.60 21.22
CA LEU A 406 10.90 -4.67 20.99
C LEU A 406 11.42 -6.03 21.44
N LEU A 407 12.70 -6.32 21.21
CA LEU A 407 13.34 -7.55 21.64
C LEU A 407 13.37 -7.69 23.18
N ASN A 408 13.57 -6.58 23.88
CA ASN A 408 13.66 -6.55 25.34
C ASN A 408 12.31 -6.36 26.06
N ASN A 409 11.22 -6.17 25.29
CA ASN A 409 9.91 -5.92 25.88
C ASN A 409 9.23 -7.23 26.30
N LYS A 410 8.85 -7.32 27.59
CA LYS A 410 8.16 -8.49 28.16
C LYS A 410 6.73 -8.67 27.60
N MET A 411 6.10 -7.63 27.07
CA MET A 411 4.74 -7.74 26.49
C MET A 411 4.72 -8.64 25.24
N THR A 412 5.85 -8.85 24.60
CA THR A 412 5.99 -9.77 23.47
C THR A 412 6.30 -11.22 23.89
N ASP A 413 6.55 -11.47 25.18
CA ASP A 413 6.84 -12.80 25.74
C ASP A 413 5.59 -13.54 26.26
N THR A 414 4.54 -12.82 26.65
CA THR A 414 3.29 -13.40 27.24
C THR A 414 2.58 -14.36 26.28
N GLU A 415 2.75 -14.15 24.98
CA GLU A 415 2.17 -15.00 23.93
C GLU A 415 2.77 -16.42 23.90
N THR A 416 4.05 -16.56 24.26
CA THR A 416 4.78 -17.84 24.16
C THR A 416 4.37 -18.81 25.28
N GLU A 417 3.93 -18.31 26.40
CA GLU A 417 3.48 -19.12 27.53
C GLU A 417 2.01 -19.54 27.40
N GLU A 418 1.13 -18.68 26.92
CA GLU A 418 -0.28 -18.99 26.70
C GLU A 418 -0.51 -19.97 25.54
N ILE A 419 0.23 -19.82 24.43
CA ILE A 419 0.16 -20.76 23.30
C ILE A 419 0.71 -22.12 23.71
N ARG A 420 1.80 -22.17 24.46
CA ARG A 420 2.41 -23.41 24.95
C ARG A 420 1.51 -24.12 25.98
N GLN A 421 0.75 -23.37 26.76
CA GLN A 421 -0.24 -23.93 27.69
C GLN A 421 -1.50 -24.44 26.97
N SER A 422 -1.95 -23.76 25.91
CA SER A 422 -3.10 -24.22 25.11
C SER A 422 -2.77 -25.45 24.25
N GLU A 423 -1.54 -25.57 23.74
CA GLU A 423 -1.07 -26.76 22.99
C GLU A 423 -0.78 -27.96 23.90
N LEU A 424 -0.48 -27.74 25.20
CA LEU A 424 -0.30 -28.80 26.19
C LEU A 424 -1.62 -29.24 26.83
N ALA A 425 -2.69 -28.46 26.64
CA ALA A 425 -4.01 -28.74 27.20
C ALA A 425 -5.01 -29.37 26.20
N GLY A 426 -4.65 -29.50 24.90
CA GLY A 426 -5.44 -30.16 23.84
C GLY A 426 -4.77 -31.40 23.31
#